data_dd6c8a607471fb3e26026e363e7c5920
#
_entry.id   dd6c8a607471fb3e26026e363e7c5920
#
_cell.length_a   1.000
_cell.length_b   1.000
_cell.length_c   1.000
_cell.angle_alpha   90.00
_cell.angle_beta   90.00
_cell.angle_gamma   90.00
#
_symmetry.space_group_name_H-M   'P 1'
#
loop_
_entity.id
_entity.type
_entity.pdbx_description
1 polymer ?
#
loop_
_entity_poly.entity_id
_entity_poly.type
_entity_poly.pdbx_seq_one_letter_code
_entity_poly.pdbx_strand_id
1 'polypeptide(L)'
;ERYFAFDKFFEEIQNTPICERGVPSKSLPLDCYEEAEDPNILFSKLKEWDTPYMVIPHGTTWGYYTPATSDWMKQLVDYQDDESQFLFEIYSGHGNSEEYRPWSDALENESGDLFCPEATEEFLPTCQQAGRIMAQRCEDAGLDEKTCNDLSEKTKSFAANMGSAAFGAVNETRGDDFINAGQCMDCFLPAFNYRPLGSAQYILALRDFTDPENPKRFKFGFMGSSDNHNARN
;
A
#
# COMPACT_ATOMS: atom_id res chain seq x y z
N GLU A 1 18.09 8.76 -21.61
CA GLU A 1 17.62 7.40 -21.27
C GLU A 1 18.02 7.09 -19.82
N ARG A 2 17.40 7.74 -18.86
CA ARG A 2 17.81 7.72 -17.46
C ARG A 2 16.75 7.19 -16.52
N TYR A 3 15.65 6.73 -17.05
CA TYR A 3 14.56 6.20 -16.28
C TYR A 3 14.36 4.73 -16.67
N PHE A 4 14.38 3.88 -15.68
CA PHE A 4 13.76 2.59 -15.81
C PHE A 4 12.33 2.85 -16.27
N ALA A 5 11.98 2.41 -17.45
CA ALA A 5 10.64 2.62 -17.99
C ALA A 5 9.70 1.66 -17.27
N PHE A 6 9.13 2.09 -16.15
CA PHE A 6 8.15 1.28 -15.41
C PHE A 6 7.02 0.82 -16.32
N ASP A 7 6.54 1.68 -17.22
CA ASP A 7 5.49 1.33 -18.17
C ASP A 7 5.91 0.11 -19.02
N LYS A 8 7.15 0.09 -19.53
CA LYS A 8 7.67 -1.03 -20.29
C LYS A 8 7.84 -2.29 -19.45
N PHE A 9 8.30 -2.14 -18.21
CA PHE A 9 8.41 -3.25 -17.27
C PHE A 9 7.06 -3.88 -16.97
N PHE A 10 6.04 -3.08 -16.71
CA PHE A 10 4.69 -3.58 -16.48
C PHE A 10 4.07 -4.19 -17.74
N GLU A 11 4.34 -3.63 -18.91
CA GLU A 11 3.92 -4.21 -20.19
C GLU A 11 4.58 -5.58 -20.42
N GLU A 12 5.87 -5.72 -20.14
CA GLU A 12 6.59 -6.99 -20.24
C GLU A 12 6.03 -8.03 -19.26
N ILE A 13 5.78 -7.67 -18.00
CA ILE A 13 5.16 -8.57 -17.01
C ILE A 13 3.77 -9.01 -17.46
N GLN A 14 2.93 -8.10 -17.94
CA GLN A 14 1.58 -8.43 -18.40
C GLN A 14 1.57 -9.38 -19.60
N ASN A 15 2.60 -9.34 -20.43
CA ASN A 15 2.75 -10.20 -21.60
C ASN A 15 3.51 -11.50 -21.31
N THR A 16 4.16 -11.64 -20.16
CA THR A 16 4.87 -12.85 -19.76
C THR A 16 3.87 -13.83 -19.12
N PRO A 17 3.80 -15.08 -19.58
CA PRO A 17 2.87 -16.05 -19.00
C PRO A 17 3.29 -16.43 -17.57
N ILE A 18 2.31 -16.83 -16.76
CA ILE A 18 2.55 -17.45 -15.46
C ILE A 18 3.09 -18.86 -15.70
N CYS A 19 4.13 -19.23 -14.95
CA CYS A 19 4.70 -20.57 -15.01
C CYS A 19 3.71 -21.63 -14.53
N GLU A 20 3.90 -22.86 -14.97
CA GLU A 20 3.12 -23.99 -14.51
C GLU A 20 3.29 -24.20 -13.00
N ARG A 21 2.19 -24.22 -12.28
CA ARG A 21 2.19 -24.37 -10.82
C ARG A 21 2.62 -25.78 -10.39
N GLY A 22 3.33 -25.88 -9.29
CA GLY A 22 3.79 -27.16 -8.73
C GLY A 22 5.00 -27.77 -9.44
N VAL A 23 5.53 -27.10 -10.47
CA VAL A 23 6.79 -27.47 -11.11
C VAL A 23 7.95 -26.87 -10.34
N PRO A 24 9.03 -27.62 -10.04
CA PRO A 24 10.21 -27.05 -9.40
C PRO A 24 10.81 -25.90 -10.22
N SER A 25 11.20 -24.80 -9.55
CA SER A 25 11.72 -23.57 -10.19
C SER A 25 12.84 -23.85 -11.20
N LYS A 26 13.74 -24.78 -10.88
CA LYS A 26 14.87 -25.18 -11.78
C LYS A 26 14.42 -25.91 -13.06
N SER A 27 13.19 -26.39 -13.10
CA SER A 27 12.65 -27.12 -14.25
C SER A 27 11.73 -26.25 -15.12
N LEU A 28 11.49 -25.02 -14.70
CA LEU A 28 10.62 -24.09 -15.43
C LEU A 28 11.35 -23.45 -16.60
N PRO A 29 10.63 -23.10 -17.68
CA PRO A 29 11.18 -22.33 -18.77
C PRO A 29 11.53 -20.89 -18.33
N LEU A 30 12.43 -20.24 -19.05
CA LEU A 30 12.91 -18.88 -18.72
C LEU A 30 11.95 -17.76 -19.18
N ASP A 31 10.93 -18.09 -19.92
CA ASP A 31 9.97 -17.17 -20.53
C ASP A 31 8.62 -17.10 -19.80
N CYS A 32 8.60 -17.53 -18.55
CA CYS A 32 7.47 -17.36 -17.66
C CYS A 32 7.91 -16.79 -16.31
N TYR A 33 6.98 -16.22 -15.53
CA TYR A 33 7.25 -15.82 -14.15
C TYR A 33 6.52 -16.71 -13.14
N GLU A 34 7.16 -16.93 -12.01
CA GLU A 34 6.57 -17.71 -10.93
C GLU A 34 5.68 -16.84 -10.05
N GLU A 35 4.56 -17.40 -9.63
CA GLU A 35 3.59 -16.81 -8.73
C GLU A 35 3.41 -17.71 -7.50
N ALA A 36 3.30 -17.10 -6.32
CA ALA A 36 2.99 -17.79 -5.08
C ALA A 36 1.65 -17.29 -4.53
N GLU A 37 0.72 -18.20 -4.27
CA GLU A 37 -0.60 -17.88 -3.74
C GLU A 37 -0.56 -17.50 -2.25
N ASP A 38 0.44 -17.99 -1.53
CA ASP A 38 0.67 -17.68 -0.13
C ASP A 38 2.18 -17.65 0.22
N PRO A 39 2.56 -17.10 1.37
CA PRO A 39 3.95 -16.99 1.77
C PRO A 39 4.66 -18.34 1.93
N ASN A 40 4.00 -19.45 2.32
CA ASN A 40 4.64 -20.74 2.44
C ASN A 40 5.10 -21.27 1.08
N ILE A 41 4.28 -21.06 0.04
CA ILE A 41 4.64 -21.41 -1.34
C ILE A 41 5.82 -20.54 -1.79
N LEU A 42 5.79 -19.22 -1.51
CA LEU A 42 6.91 -18.32 -1.81
C LEU A 42 8.22 -18.81 -1.18
N PHE A 43 8.22 -19.06 0.12
CA PHE A 43 9.43 -19.52 0.82
C PHE A 43 9.90 -20.88 0.30
N SER A 44 9.00 -21.81 -0.01
CA SER A 44 9.34 -23.11 -0.60
C SER A 44 10.04 -22.94 -1.94
N LYS A 45 9.53 -22.07 -2.81
CA LYS A 45 10.15 -21.79 -4.12
C LYS A 45 11.49 -21.09 -4.00
N LEU A 46 11.63 -20.12 -3.11
CA LEU A 46 12.90 -19.45 -2.87
C LEU A 46 13.97 -20.42 -2.37
N LYS A 47 13.60 -21.43 -1.56
CA LYS A 47 14.51 -22.50 -1.12
C LYS A 47 15.00 -23.39 -2.26
N GLU A 48 14.26 -23.51 -3.35
CA GLU A 48 14.67 -24.27 -4.54
C GLU A 48 15.82 -23.62 -5.32
N TRP A 49 16.08 -22.32 -5.10
CA TRP A 49 17.08 -21.57 -5.88
C TRP A 49 18.53 -21.84 -5.48
N ASP A 50 18.80 -22.51 -4.34
CA ASP A 50 20.14 -22.72 -3.78
C ASP A 50 20.99 -21.46 -3.65
N THR A 51 20.36 -20.32 -3.53
CA THR A 51 21.01 -19.01 -3.39
C THR A 51 20.57 -18.39 -2.08
N PRO A 52 21.46 -17.80 -1.29
CA PRO A 52 21.06 -17.06 -0.11
C PRO A 52 20.06 -15.97 -0.47
N TYR A 53 18.96 -15.91 0.27
CA TYR A 53 17.92 -14.92 0.07
C TYR A 53 17.43 -14.36 1.40
N MET A 54 16.81 -13.20 1.34
CA MET A 54 16.18 -12.56 2.48
C MET A 54 14.84 -11.97 2.00
N VAL A 55 13.80 -12.15 2.79
CA VAL A 55 12.47 -11.61 2.53
C VAL A 55 12.19 -10.52 3.54
N ILE A 56 11.97 -9.30 3.04
CA ILE A 56 11.67 -8.13 3.86
C ILE A 56 10.26 -7.68 3.52
N PRO A 57 9.31 -7.74 4.46
CA PRO A 57 7.99 -7.15 4.26
C PRO A 57 8.10 -5.66 3.94
N HIS A 58 7.47 -5.22 2.86
CA HIS A 58 7.53 -3.88 2.32
C HIS A 58 6.16 -3.24 2.22
N GLY A 59 6.07 -1.95 2.50
CA GLY A 59 4.84 -1.16 2.35
C GLY A 59 3.69 -1.59 3.27
N THR A 60 3.95 -2.44 4.24
CA THR A 60 2.93 -3.05 5.11
C THR A 60 2.24 -2.05 6.03
N THR A 61 2.86 -0.93 6.27
CA THR A 61 2.43 0.07 7.23
C THR A 61 1.61 1.18 6.61
N TRP A 62 1.68 1.29 5.31
CA TRP A 62 1.14 2.42 4.58
C TRP A 62 -0.31 2.24 4.14
N GLY A 63 -0.72 0.99 4.03
CA GLY A 63 -2.07 0.65 3.61
C GLY A 63 -2.35 0.83 2.13
N TYR A 64 -1.38 1.26 1.32
CA TYR A 64 -1.56 1.44 -0.10
C TYR A 64 -1.57 0.11 -0.86
N TYR A 65 -0.58 -0.73 -0.58
CA TYR A 65 -0.45 -2.05 -1.21
C TYR A 65 -1.02 -3.17 -0.34
N THR A 66 -1.28 -2.90 0.93
CA THR A 66 -1.71 -3.91 1.88
C THR A 66 -3.23 -3.87 2.05
N PRO A 67 -3.95 -4.98 1.84
CA PRO A 67 -5.39 -5.04 2.06
C PRO A 67 -5.77 -4.55 3.45
N ALA A 68 -6.92 -3.89 3.57
CA ALA A 68 -7.41 -3.32 4.83
C ALA A 68 -7.55 -4.36 5.96
N THR A 69 -7.77 -5.62 5.59
CA THR A 69 -7.93 -6.76 6.50
C THR A 69 -6.63 -7.44 6.89
N SER A 70 -5.49 -6.99 6.34
CA SER A 70 -4.17 -7.52 6.67
C SER A 70 -3.70 -7.06 8.04
N ASP A 71 -3.11 -7.98 8.80
CA ASP A 71 -2.43 -7.70 10.06
C ASP A 71 -1.25 -8.67 10.26
N TRP A 72 -0.35 -8.34 11.18
CA TRP A 72 0.85 -9.14 11.43
C TRP A 72 0.54 -10.51 12.03
N MET A 73 -0.54 -10.66 12.78
CA MET A 73 -0.91 -11.97 13.31
C MET A 73 -1.20 -12.94 12.18
N LYS A 74 -2.01 -12.52 11.20
CA LYS A 74 -2.34 -13.35 10.02
C LYS A 74 -1.13 -13.64 9.13
N GLN A 75 -0.16 -12.71 9.09
CA GLN A 75 1.01 -12.88 8.23
C GLN A 75 2.13 -13.70 8.87
N LEU A 76 2.24 -13.72 10.19
CA LEU A 76 3.38 -14.31 10.88
C LEU A 76 3.08 -15.65 11.54
N VAL A 77 1.90 -15.84 12.16
CA VAL A 77 1.62 -17.04 12.95
C VAL A 77 1.75 -18.31 12.11
N ASP A 78 1.20 -18.29 10.90
CA ASP A 78 1.19 -19.46 10.02
C ASP A 78 2.29 -19.45 8.95
N TYR A 79 2.96 -18.31 8.73
CA TYR A 79 3.74 -18.09 7.52
C TYR A 79 5.17 -17.60 7.74
N GLN A 80 5.59 -17.27 8.95
CA GLN A 80 6.95 -16.77 9.13
C GLN A 80 8.01 -17.83 8.83
N ASP A 81 8.95 -17.52 7.96
CA ASP A 81 10.20 -18.25 7.78
C ASP A 81 11.33 -17.57 8.58
N ASP A 82 11.67 -18.12 9.74
CA ASP A 82 12.68 -17.56 10.65
C ASP A 82 14.08 -17.47 10.03
N GLU A 83 14.36 -18.25 8.99
CA GLU A 83 15.68 -18.31 8.34
C GLU A 83 15.86 -17.16 7.33
N SER A 84 14.80 -16.71 6.68
CA SER A 84 14.87 -15.70 5.62
C SER A 84 14.12 -14.41 5.93
N GLN A 85 13.12 -14.45 6.83
CA GLN A 85 12.29 -13.30 7.18
C GLN A 85 12.62 -12.79 8.59
N PHE A 86 13.74 -12.12 8.72
CA PHE A 86 14.27 -11.61 10.00
C PHE A 86 14.48 -10.09 10.03
N LEU A 87 14.16 -9.40 8.95
CA LEU A 87 14.12 -7.92 8.89
C LEU A 87 12.70 -7.45 8.57
N PHE A 88 12.40 -6.28 9.08
CA PHE A 88 11.13 -5.59 8.86
C PHE A 88 11.39 -4.13 8.53
N GLU A 89 10.77 -3.63 7.46
CA GLU A 89 10.83 -2.23 7.08
C GLU A 89 9.81 -1.43 7.89
N ILE A 90 10.29 -0.54 8.76
CA ILE A 90 9.44 0.31 9.60
C ILE A 90 9.11 1.65 8.97
N TYR A 91 9.90 2.11 8.00
CA TYR A 91 9.57 3.26 7.17
C TYR A 91 10.29 3.21 5.82
N SER A 92 9.69 3.86 4.84
CA SER A 92 10.25 4.12 3.51
C SER A 92 9.69 5.43 2.96
N GLY A 93 9.91 5.73 1.69
CA GLY A 93 9.24 6.82 0.98
C GLY A 93 7.71 6.71 0.97
N HIS A 94 7.19 5.54 1.25
CA HIS A 94 5.75 5.25 1.32
C HIS A 94 5.11 5.47 2.70
N GLY A 95 5.84 5.89 3.70
CA GLY A 95 5.34 6.13 5.06
C GLY A 95 6.07 5.31 6.12
N ASN A 96 5.55 5.27 7.32
CA ASN A 96 6.15 4.51 8.41
C ASN A 96 5.10 3.87 9.33
N SER A 97 5.47 2.75 9.97
CA SER A 97 4.57 1.97 10.82
C SER A 97 4.34 2.56 12.20
N GLU A 98 5.21 3.44 12.62
CA GLU A 98 5.30 3.94 13.99
C GLU A 98 4.87 5.41 14.10
N GLU A 99 4.69 6.08 12.98
CA GLU A 99 4.25 7.46 12.96
C GLU A 99 2.73 7.52 13.04
N TYR A 100 2.24 8.11 14.11
CA TYR A 100 0.84 8.43 14.25
C TYR A 100 0.58 9.86 13.80
N ARG A 101 -0.32 10.00 12.82
CA ARG A 101 -0.84 11.30 12.37
C ARG A 101 -2.36 11.27 12.41
N PRO A 102 -3.02 12.37 12.80
CA PRO A 102 -4.47 12.46 12.79
C PRO A 102 -5.05 12.61 11.37
N TRP A 103 -4.26 12.39 10.35
CA TRP A 103 -4.62 12.54 8.95
C TRP A 103 -5.07 11.20 8.38
N SER A 104 -6.28 11.16 7.89
CA SER A 104 -6.86 9.97 7.26
C SER A 104 -7.47 10.33 5.91
N ASP A 105 -7.40 9.41 4.95
CA ASP A 105 -8.07 9.54 3.64
C ASP A 105 -9.59 9.55 3.79
N ALA A 106 -10.11 8.82 4.78
CA ALA A 106 -11.52 8.78 5.12
C ALA A 106 -11.68 8.57 6.63
N LEU A 107 -12.78 9.03 7.17
CA LEU A 107 -13.24 8.76 8.52
C LEU A 107 -14.45 7.83 8.47
N GLU A 108 -14.66 7.07 9.52
CA GLU A 108 -15.80 6.18 9.71
C GLU A 108 -16.78 6.77 10.73
N ASN A 109 -18.06 6.78 10.39
CA ASN A 109 -19.11 7.20 11.32
C ASN A 109 -19.54 6.04 12.23
N GLU A 110 -20.46 6.31 13.18
CA GLU A 110 -20.97 5.31 14.11
C GLU A 110 -21.68 4.12 13.42
N SER A 111 -22.14 4.30 12.20
CA SER A 111 -22.81 3.28 11.41
C SER A 111 -21.84 2.43 10.56
N GLY A 112 -20.55 2.77 10.55
CA GLY A 112 -19.53 2.10 9.74
C GLY A 112 -19.42 2.67 8.32
N ASP A 113 -20.08 3.79 7.99
CA ASP A 113 -19.97 4.41 6.68
C ASP A 113 -18.75 5.32 6.62
N LEU A 114 -18.02 5.25 5.52
CA LEU A 114 -16.87 6.11 5.27
C LEU A 114 -17.32 7.47 4.72
N PHE A 115 -16.70 8.51 5.23
CA PHE A 115 -16.91 9.86 4.73
C PHE A 115 -15.60 10.65 4.59
N CYS A 116 -15.59 11.66 3.74
CA CYS A 116 -14.44 12.50 3.48
C CYS A 116 -14.21 13.49 4.63
N PRO A 117 -13.02 13.50 5.26
CA PRO A 117 -12.70 14.49 6.29
C PRO A 117 -12.64 15.91 5.71
N GLU A 118 -12.86 16.89 6.56
CA GLU A 118 -12.64 18.29 6.20
C GLU A 118 -11.15 18.59 6.03
N ALA A 119 -10.83 19.48 5.09
CA ALA A 119 -9.47 19.97 4.91
C ALA A 119 -9.08 20.89 6.09
N THR A 120 -7.81 20.79 6.50
CA THR A 120 -7.20 21.68 7.49
C THR A 120 -6.07 22.50 6.85
N GLU A 121 -5.45 23.40 7.61
CA GLU A 121 -4.28 24.15 7.14
C GLU A 121 -3.07 23.21 6.86
N GLU A 122 -3.00 22.10 7.57
CA GLU A 122 -1.86 21.15 7.49
C GLU A 122 -2.15 19.93 6.62
N PHE A 123 -3.43 19.67 6.29
CA PHE A 123 -3.82 18.46 5.60
C PHE A 123 -4.99 18.68 4.64
N LEU A 124 -4.76 18.34 3.38
CA LEU A 124 -5.79 18.28 2.35
C LEU A 124 -6.10 16.80 2.03
N PRO A 125 -7.26 16.28 2.46
CA PRO A 125 -7.65 14.92 2.10
C PRO A 125 -7.75 14.73 0.58
N THR A 126 -7.34 13.57 0.08
CA THR A 126 -7.40 13.25 -1.35
C THR A 126 -8.83 13.32 -1.89
N CYS A 127 -9.82 12.92 -1.10
CA CYS A 127 -11.23 13.01 -1.46
C CYS A 127 -11.71 14.47 -1.59
N GLN A 128 -11.21 15.40 -0.76
CA GLN A 128 -11.51 16.82 -0.91
C GLN A 128 -10.97 17.38 -2.22
N GLN A 129 -9.73 17.01 -2.58
CA GLN A 129 -9.15 17.41 -3.85
C GLN A 129 -9.92 16.85 -5.04
N ALA A 130 -10.34 15.58 -4.99
CA ALA A 130 -11.19 14.99 -6.02
C ALA A 130 -12.51 15.77 -6.20
N GLY A 131 -13.15 16.16 -5.10
CA GLY A 131 -14.35 17.01 -5.13
C GLY A 131 -14.11 18.38 -5.77
N ARG A 132 -12.97 19.03 -5.47
CA ARG A 132 -12.59 20.31 -6.07
C ARG A 132 -12.39 20.20 -7.58
N ILE A 133 -11.67 19.15 -8.03
CA ILE A 133 -11.47 18.89 -9.45
C ILE A 133 -12.81 18.68 -10.17
N MET A 134 -13.73 17.93 -9.57
CA MET A 134 -15.06 17.71 -10.14
C MET A 134 -15.88 18.99 -10.21
N ALA A 135 -15.87 19.82 -9.16
CA ALA A 135 -16.54 21.10 -9.15
C ALA A 135 -16.02 22.00 -10.28
N GLN A 136 -14.71 22.15 -10.41
CA GLN A 136 -14.08 22.95 -11.44
C GLN A 136 -14.47 22.49 -12.85
N ARG A 137 -14.40 21.19 -13.11
CA ARG A 137 -14.81 20.62 -14.42
C ARG A 137 -16.28 20.86 -14.73
N CYS A 138 -17.14 20.80 -13.72
CA CYS A 138 -18.54 21.06 -13.84
C CYS A 138 -18.81 22.54 -14.20
N GLU A 139 -18.12 23.46 -13.55
CA GLU A 139 -18.17 24.90 -13.83
C GLU A 139 -17.67 25.22 -15.24
N ASP A 140 -16.55 24.64 -15.65
CA ASP A 140 -15.96 24.77 -16.98
C ASP A 140 -16.92 24.24 -18.07
N ALA A 141 -17.75 23.26 -17.74
CA ALA A 141 -18.82 22.75 -18.61
C ALA A 141 -20.08 23.65 -18.63
N GLY A 142 -20.10 24.73 -17.86
CA GLY A 142 -21.17 25.70 -17.82
C GLY A 142 -22.42 25.23 -17.07
N LEU A 143 -22.33 24.28 -16.19
CA LEU A 143 -23.44 23.83 -15.35
C LEU A 143 -23.66 24.80 -14.17
N ASP A 144 -24.84 24.72 -13.58
CA ASP A 144 -25.19 25.60 -12.46
C ASP A 144 -24.49 25.18 -11.16
N GLU A 145 -24.32 26.18 -10.27
CA GLU A 145 -23.60 26.01 -8.99
C GLU A 145 -24.15 24.85 -8.14
N LYS A 146 -25.48 24.71 -8.10
CA LYS A 146 -26.08 23.62 -7.30
C LYS A 146 -25.70 22.25 -7.85
N THR A 147 -25.78 22.11 -9.16
CA THR A 147 -25.38 20.85 -9.83
C THR A 147 -23.91 20.55 -9.57
N CYS A 148 -23.03 21.56 -9.63
CA CYS A 148 -21.59 21.38 -9.41
C CYS A 148 -21.28 21.03 -7.95
N ASN A 149 -21.96 21.62 -6.99
CA ASN A 149 -21.85 21.26 -5.58
C ASN A 149 -22.32 19.82 -5.33
N ASP A 150 -23.46 19.42 -5.88
CA ASP A 150 -23.98 18.05 -5.74
C ASP A 150 -23.02 17.00 -6.34
N LEU A 151 -22.38 17.30 -7.47
CA LEU A 151 -21.38 16.44 -8.09
C LEU A 151 -20.10 16.36 -7.26
N SER A 152 -19.64 17.49 -6.72
CA SER A 152 -18.50 17.55 -5.82
C SER A 152 -18.70 16.67 -4.59
N GLU A 153 -19.83 16.80 -3.89
CA GLU A 153 -20.13 16.01 -2.69
C GLU A 153 -20.24 14.50 -3.00
N LYS A 154 -20.86 14.14 -4.11
CA LYS A 154 -20.88 12.72 -4.55
C LYS A 154 -19.48 12.19 -4.84
N THR A 155 -18.63 13.02 -5.46
CA THR A 155 -17.24 12.64 -5.75
C THR A 155 -16.42 12.47 -4.48
N LYS A 156 -16.57 13.37 -3.50
CA LYS A 156 -15.95 13.24 -2.20
C LYS A 156 -16.33 11.93 -1.50
N SER A 157 -17.63 11.62 -1.46
CA SER A 157 -18.13 10.39 -0.86
C SER A 157 -17.59 9.16 -1.60
N PHE A 158 -17.57 9.18 -2.93
CA PHE A 158 -17.01 8.09 -3.74
C PHE A 158 -15.51 7.92 -3.47
N ALA A 159 -14.74 8.98 -3.50
CA ALA A 159 -13.31 8.99 -3.24
C ALA A 159 -12.96 8.49 -1.82
N ALA A 160 -13.73 8.87 -0.80
CA ALA A 160 -13.56 8.38 0.56
C ALA A 160 -13.65 6.85 0.65
N ASN A 161 -14.54 6.25 -0.15
CA ASN A 161 -14.69 4.79 -0.22
C ASN A 161 -13.60 4.08 -1.03
N MET A 162 -12.82 4.82 -1.82
CA MET A 162 -11.67 4.28 -2.56
C MET A 162 -10.38 4.23 -1.72
N GLY A 163 -10.35 4.90 -0.57
CA GLY A 163 -9.18 4.97 0.30
C GLY A 163 -7.97 5.56 -0.44
N SER A 164 -6.84 4.87 -0.40
CA SER A 164 -5.59 5.32 -1.05
C SER A 164 -5.67 5.43 -2.58
N ALA A 165 -6.67 4.83 -3.22
CA ALA A 165 -6.93 4.96 -4.66
C ALA A 165 -7.81 6.18 -5.01
N ALA A 166 -8.15 7.04 -4.05
CA ALA A 166 -9.05 8.20 -4.21
C ALA A 166 -8.62 9.18 -5.31
N PHE A 167 -7.33 9.23 -5.66
CA PHE A 167 -6.84 10.01 -6.80
C PHE A 167 -7.38 9.54 -8.16
N GLY A 168 -7.88 8.31 -8.26
CA GLY A 168 -8.57 7.77 -9.42
C GLY A 168 -10.09 7.99 -9.44
N ALA A 169 -10.65 8.70 -8.45
CA ALA A 169 -12.10 8.94 -8.34
C ALA A 169 -12.66 9.82 -9.46
N VAL A 170 -11.82 10.63 -10.09
CA VAL A 170 -12.17 11.46 -11.25
C VAL A 170 -11.42 10.92 -12.46
N ASN A 171 -12.14 10.64 -13.54
CA ASN A 171 -11.53 10.14 -14.77
C ASN A 171 -10.48 11.13 -15.33
N GLU A 172 -9.45 10.59 -15.98
CA GLU A 172 -8.41 11.38 -16.65
C GLU A 172 -7.63 12.33 -15.71
N THR A 173 -7.57 12.03 -14.41
CA THR A 173 -6.68 12.68 -13.45
C THR A 173 -5.37 11.94 -13.34
N ARG A 174 -4.33 12.67 -12.92
CA ARG A 174 -2.98 12.19 -12.65
C ARG A 174 -2.54 12.63 -11.25
N GLY A 175 -1.45 12.08 -10.76
CA GLY A 175 -0.87 12.51 -9.48
C GLY A 175 -0.62 14.02 -9.39
N ASP A 176 -0.26 14.65 -10.50
CA ASP A 176 -0.02 16.11 -10.56
C ASP A 176 -1.28 16.95 -10.26
N ASP A 177 -2.46 16.42 -10.50
CA ASP A 177 -3.73 17.08 -10.15
C ASP A 177 -4.02 17.06 -8.64
N PHE A 178 -3.27 16.24 -7.91
CA PHE A 178 -3.41 16.04 -6.46
C PHE A 178 -2.24 16.58 -5.66
N ILE A 179 -1.38 17.40 -6.23
CA ILE A 179 -0.28 18.03 -5.48
C ILE A 179 -0.82 18.72 -4.24
N ASN A 180 -0.13 18.54 -3.12
CA ASN A 180 -0.50 18.97 -1.77
C ASN A 180 -1.67 18.21 -1.14
N ALA A 181 -2.26 17.22 -1.80
CA ALA A 181 -3.21 16.33 -1.15
C ALA A 181 -2.48 15.10 -0.56
N GLY A 182 -3.07 14.54 0.50
CA GLY A 182 -2.46 13.41 1.21
C GLY A 182 -1.38 13.84 2.18
N GLN A 183 -0.29 13.10 2.26
CA GLN A 183 0.69 13.25 3.34
C GLN A 183 1.89 14.17 3.04
N CYS A 184 1.93 14.84 1.90
CA CYS A 184 3.08 15.68 1.57
C CYS A 184 2.72 17.02 0.94
N MET A 185 3.62 18.01 1.12
CA MET A 185 3.58 19.31 0.45
C MET A 185 4.52 19.29 -0.76
N ASP A 186 4.14 19.98 -1.83
CA ASP A 186 4.87 20.02 -3.12
C ASP A 186 5.04 18.64 -3.80
N CYS A 187 4.24 17.67 -3.39
CA CYS A 187 4.17 16.34 -3.96
C CYS A 187 2.76 15.76 -3.79
N PHE A 188 2.54 14.58 -4.29
CA PHE A 188 1.34 13.80 -3.99
C PHE A 188 1.75 12.42 -3.47
N LEU A 189 1.33 12.13 -2.24
CA LEU A 189 1.28 10.80 -1.67
C LEU A 189 -0.06 10.64 -0.96
N PRO A 190 -0.78 9.53 -1.15
CA PRO A 190 -2.01 9.26 -0.41
C PRO A 190 -1.81 9.41 1.09
N ALA A 191 -2.87 9.72 1.83
CA ALA A 191 -2.78 9.87 3.27
C ALA A 191 -2.32 8.57 3.94
N PHE A 192 -1.58 8.76 5.00
CA PHE A 192 -1.06 7.66 5.80
C PHE A 192 -2.20 6.94 6.54
N ASN A 193 -2.34 5.64 6.29
CA ASN A 193 -3.30 4.79 6.97
C ASN A 193 -2.62 4.08 8.14
N TYR A 194 -2.56 4.73 9.29
CA TYR A 194 -2.04 4.09 10.50
C TYR A 194 -2.88 2.88 10.89
N ARG A 195 -2.22 1.75 10.98
CA ARG A 195 -2.84 0.48 11.39
C ARG A 195 -2.08 -0.10 12.57
N PRO A 196 -2.64 -0.03 13.79
CA PRO A 196 -1.99 -0.56 14.98
C PRO A 196 -1.52 -2.00 14.83
N LEU A 197 -2.32 -2.83 14.15
CA LEU A 197 -2.00 -4.25 13.89
C LEU A 197 -0.94 -4.45 12.79
N GLY A 198 -0.54 -3.39 12.10
CA GLY A 198 0.56 -3.34 11.15
C GLY A 198 1.86 -2.77 11.72
N SER A 199 1.89 -2.38 12.99
CA SER A 199 3.04 -1.73 13.62
C SER A 199 4.11 -2.72 14.10
N ALA A 200 5.35 -2.24 14.22
CA ALA A 200 6.44 -3.00 14.85
C ALA A 200 6.15 -3.27 16.33
N GLN A 201 5.47 -2.36 17.02
CA GLN A 201 5.03 -2.58 18.40
C GLN A 201 4.12 -3.79 18.51
N TYR A 202 3.21 -3.97 17.55
CA TYR A 202 2.35 -5.14 17.51
C TYR A 202 3.15 -6.43 17.29
N ILE A 203 4.10 -6.45 16.36
CA ILE A 203 5.01 -7.59 16.16
C ILE A 203 5.73 -7.96 17.47
N LEU A 204 6.28 -6.96 18.17
CA LEU A 204 6.97 -7.18 19.45
C LEU A 204 6.04 -7.74 20.54
N ALA A 205 4.77 -7.40 20.49
CA ALA A 205 3.76 -7.91 21.43
C ALA A 205 3.24 -9.31 21.07
N LEU A 206 3.27 -9.65 19.76
CA LEU A 206 2.74 -10.93 19.27
C LEU A 206 3.47 -12.13 19.86
N ARG A 207 2.67 -13.18 20.10
CA ARG A 207 3.13 -14.53 20.42
C ARG A 207 2.30 -15.53 19.61
N ASP A 208 2.95 -16.52 19.11
CA ASP A 208 2.29 -17.72 18.62
C ASP A 208 2.11 -18.70 19.77
N PHE A 209 0.88 -19.04 20.07
CA PHE A 209 0.47 -19.97 21.12
C PHE A 209 -0.01 -21.32 20.54
N THR A 210 0.41 -21.68 19.35
CA THR A 210 0.16 -23.02 18.80
C THR A 210 0.68 -24.10 19.72
N ASP A 211 1.82 -23.84 20.38
CA ASP A 211 2.28 -24.57 21.56
C ASP A 211 2.16 -23.67 22.79
N PRO A 212 1.10 -23.80 23.62
CA PRO A 212 0.91 -22.95 24.79
C PRO A 212 1.99 -23.08 25.86
N GLU A 213 2.67 -24.21 25.94
CA GLU A 213 3.75 -24.47 26.90
C GLU A 213 5.05 -23.75 26.47
N ASN A 214 5.23 -23.53 25.15
CA ASN A 214 6.42 -22.87 24.59
C ASN A 214 6.02 -21.82 23.55
N PRO A 215 5.38 -20.70 23.95
CA PRO A 215 4.92 -19.71 23.02
C PRO A 215 6.08 -19.07 22.24
N LYS A 216 5.99 -19.09 20.92
CA LYS A 216 6.99 -18.53 20.01
C LYS A 216 6.90 -17.00 19.98
N ARG A 217 8.03 -16.31 20.04
CA ARG A 217 8.16 -14.87 19.77
C ARG A 217 8.67 -14.65 18.36
N PHE A 218 8.07 -13.68 17.69
CA PHE A 218 8.58 -13.18 16.42
C PHE A 218 9.73 -12.21 16.68
N LYS A 219 10.87 -12.42 16.04
CA LYS A 219 12.08 -11.62 16.22
C LYS A 219 12.49 -11.03 14.88
N PHE A 220 12.55 -9.70 14.83
CA PHE A 220 12.97 -8.95 13.65
C PHE A 220 14.04 -7.93 14.03
N GLY A 221 15.01 -7.72 13.12
CA GLY A 221 15.73 -6.48 13.00
C GLY A 221 14.85 -5.46 12.27
N PHE A 222 15.07 -4.19 12.51
CA PHE A 222 14.34 -3.12 11.86
C PHE A 222 15.24 -2.41 10.87
N MET A 223 14.65 -2.02 9.73
CA MET A 223 15.30 -1.18 8.75
C MET A 223 14.39 -0.04 8.32
N GLY A 224 14.98 0.99 7.77
CA GLY A 224 14.30 2.08 7.13
C GLY A 224 15.06 2.51 5.89
N SER A 225 14.35 3.00 4.89
CA SER A 225 14.92 3.46 3.64
C SER A 225 14.20 4.71 3.13
N SER A 226 14.80 5.38 2.16
CA SER A 226 14.17 6.50 1.48
C SER A 226 13.25 6.08 0.33
N ASP A 227 13.25 4.78 -0.01
CA ASP A 227 12.58 4.25 -1.20
C ASP A 227 13.00 4.96 -2.49
N ASN A 228 14.25 5.39 -2.52
CA ASN A 228 14.80 6.10 -3.65
C ASN A 228 15.15 5.13 -4.78
N HIS A 229 14.41 5.23 -5.88
CA HIS A 229 14.62 4.40 -7.08
C HIS A 229 15.74 4.91 -7.99
N ASN A 230 16.53 5.87 -7.55
CA ASN A 230 17.65 6.41 -8.29
C ASN A 230 18.97 6.08 -7.59
N ALA A 231 19.97 5.62 -8.34
CA ALA A 231 21.33 5.44 -7.84
C ALA A 231 22.10 6.79 -7.71
N ARG A 232 21.42 7.87 -7.30
CA ARG A 232 22.00 9.18 -7.06
C ARG A 232 22.04 9.49 -5.58
N ASN A 233 23.17 10.01 -5.14
CA ASN A 233 23.34 10.62 -3.82
C ASN A 233 22.60 11.95 -3.76
#